data_0ac91140e54899af2c175860c9e2e45e
#
_entry.id   0ac91140e54899af2c175860c9e2e45e
#
_cell.length_a   1.000
_cell.length_b   1.000
_cell.length_c   1.000
_cell.angle_alpha   90.00
_cell.angle_beta   90.00
_cell.angle_gamma   90.00
#
_symmetry.space_group_name_H-M   'P 1'
#
loop_
_entity.id
_entity.type
_entity.pdbx_description
1 polymer ?
#
loop_
_entity_poly.entity_id
_entity_poly.type
_entity_poly.pdbx_seq_one_letter_code
_entity_poly.pdbx_strand_id
1 'polypeptide(L)'
;MSSALATQPEPAPVARVSRLRLTNTALLAGACAVLLLGPLAFGAVEPWSIFALEACAMLLLGVWASRQWINRELNLSGHVLFRPMAAFFALAVVQWLAGTTAYRHVTYTHLLLYAAYGMLVFVVTQTLRRSSQFDLLAKLFTAYGAVLASFAVLQGMAPNGKLYWIRTLEQGGYIYGPYVNHNHYAGLMEMLTPFPLVLAATHFTNGNRKIAAAGIAALMAASIFLSGSRGGMAAFVAQMAVLGLLLVRKREGGWKQPLMLGAFLALVIVFLVWMGGNELTRRLISIHSEAREEINGGVRLAIDRDCLRMLIKKPFLGWGLGTFPIVYPEFRSFYTTFFVNQAHNDYLQLLVETGLAGFSIAVWFLVLVFRQAANKLNNWTETASGAMTVAALLGCVGILVHSFLDFNLQIPANAALFYVLCAIAASNPLQESQRRRVVRRRSLIVESSPETAVS
;
A
#
# COMPACT_ATOMS: atom_id res chain seq x y z
N MET A 1 -60.86 -19.41 -5.02
CA MET A 1 -59.87 -18.34 -4.85
C MET A 1 -58.73 -18.89 -4.02
N SER A 2 -57.62 -19.26 -4.69
CA SER A 2 -56.47 -19.91 -4.06
C SER A 2 -55.52 -18.83 -3.56
N SER A 3 -55.31 -18.70 -2.24
CA SER A 3 -54.35 -17.79 -1.64
C SER A 3 -52.96 -18.37 -1.79
N ALA A 4 -52.15 -17.76 -2.64
CA ALA A 4 -50.73 -18.06 -2.71
C ALA A 4 -50.05 -17.66 -1.39
N LEU A 5 -49.70 -18.63 -0.57
CA LEU A 5 -48.80 -18.49 0.58
C LEU A 5 -47.42 -18.09 0.06
N ALA A 6 -47.08 -16.84 0.28
CA ALA A 6 -45.72 -16.37 0.04
C ALA A 6 -44.77 -17.14 0.98
N THR A 7 -44.02 -18.09 0.43
CA THR A 7 -43.00 -18.83 1.14
C THR A 7 -41.89 -17.85 1.61
N GLN A 8 -41.78 -17.65 2.92
CA GLN A 8 -40.67 -16.90 3.50
C GLN A 8 -39.33 -17.59 3.12
N PRO A 9 -38.30 -16.83 2.77
CA PRO A 9 -36.99 -17.43 2.45
C PRO A 9 -36.43 -18.13 3.68
N GLU A 10 -36.21 -19.43 3.59
CA GLU A 10 -35.58 -20.24 4.62
C GLU A 10 -34.25 -19.59 5.08
N PRO A 11 -33.99 -19.52 6.38
CA PRO A 11 -32.70 -19.06 6.90
C PRO A 11 -31.59 -19.96 6.36
N ALA A 12 -30.57 -19.35 5.74
CA ALA A 12 -29.46 -20.08 5.15
C ALA A 12 -28.84 -21.05 6.16
N PRO A 13 -28.68 -22.33 5.85
CA PRO A 13 -28.18 -23.32 6.80
C PRO A 13 -26.82 -22.91 7.38
N VAL A 14 -26.62 -23.10 8.68
CA VAL A 14 -25.42 -22.69 9.46
C VAL A 14 -24.14 -23.14 8.79
N ALA A 15 -24.12 -24.32 8.15
CA ALA A 15 -23.00 -24.85 7.37
C ALA A 15 -22.63 -23.98 6.15
N ARG A 16 -23.60 -23.34 5.48
CA ARG A 16 -23.36 -22.46 4.34
C ARG A 16 -22.69 -21.15 4.78
N VAL A 17 -23.13 -20.59 5.91
CA VAL A 17 -22.54 -19.37 6.48
C VAL A 17 -21.09 -19.61 6.95
N SER A 18 -20.80 -20.77 7.52
CA SER A 18 -19.45 -21.13 7.96
C SER A 18 -18.49 -21.32 6.79
N ARG A 19 -18.90 -22.03 5.72
CA ARG A 19 -18.08 -22.19 4.49
C ARG A 19 -17.77 -20.87 3.80
N LEU A 20 -18.74 -19.96 3.71
CA LEU A 20 -18.53 -18.61 3.17
C LEU A 20 -17.53 -17.79 3.99
N ARG A 21 -17.54 -17.95 5.31
CA ARG A 21 -16.58 -17.30 6.20
C ARG A 21 -15.17 -17.82 6.00
N LEU A 22 -15.01 -19.13 5.92
CA LEU A 22 -13.71 -19.78 5.74
C LEU A 22 -13.08 -19.38 4.40
N THR A 23 -13.85 -19.39 3.32
CA THR A 23 -13.36 -19.01 1.99
C THR A 23 -12.94 -17.52 1.92
N ASN A 24 -13.71 -16.60 2.54
CA ASN A 24 -13.31 -15.19 2.61
C ASN A 24 -12.02 -15.00 3.40
N THR A 25 -11.84 -15.74 4.50
CA THR A 25 -10.62 -15.67 5.29
C THR A 25 -9.43 -16.24 4.49
N ALA A 26 -9.61 -17.34 3.78
CA ALA A 26 -8.57 -17.95 2.94
C ALA A 26 -8.16 -17.01 1.78
N LEU A 27 -9.12 -16.36 1.09
CA LEU A 27 -8.83 -15.40 0.03
C LEU A 27 -8.07 -14.16 0.57
N LEU A 28 -8.47 -13.64 1.73
CA LEU A 28 -7.77 -12.52 2.35
C LEU A 28 -6.36 -12.93 2.80
N ALA A 29 -6.20 -14.13 3.38
CA ALA A 29 -4.90 -14.66 3.75
C ALA A 29 -4.01 -14.89 2.53
N GLY A 30 -4.55 -15.40 1.43
CA GLY A 30 -3.83 -15.53 0.16
C GLY A 30 -3.37 -14.19 -0.41
N ALA A 31 -4.24 -13.17 -0.39
CA ALA A 31 -3.86 -11.81 -0.81
C ALA A 31 -2.75 -11.23 0.08
N CYS A 32 -2.85 -11.42 1.41
CA CYS A 32 -1.77 -11.05 2.34
C CYS A 32 -0.48 -11.80 2.04
N ALA A 33 -0.53 -13.10 1.76
CA ALA A 33 0.66 -13.88 1.42
C ALA A 33 1.36 -13.31 0.19
N VAL A 34 0.63 -12.97 -0.87
CA VAL A 34 1.20 -12.35 -2.08
C VAL A 34 1.89 -11.02 -1.73
N LEU A 35 1.22 -10.15 -0.94
CA LEU A 35 1.76 -8.86 -0.54
C LEU A 35 3.01 -8.98 0.35
N LEU A 36 3.09 -9.98 1.21
CA LEU A 36 4.19 -10.16 2.15
C LEU A 36 5.37 -10.97 1.56
N LEU A 37 5.10 -11.87 0.60
CA LEU A 37 6.15 -12.62 -0.08
C LEU A 37 6.86 -11.81 -1.18
N GLY A 38 6.17 -10.88 -1.83
CA GLY A 38 6.74 -10.03 -2.86
C GLY A 38 8.02 -9.29 -2.42
N PRO A 39 8.03 -8.59 -1.28
CA PRO A 39 9.25 -7.97 -0.75
C PRO A 39 10.39 -8.96 -0.52
N LEU A 40 10.10 -10.17 -0.01
CA LEU A 40 11.09 -11.21 0.22
C LEU A 40 11.67 -11.79 -1.08
N ALA A 41 10.92 -11.66 -2.18
CA ALA A 41 11.38 -11.97 -3.54
C ALA A 41 12.01 -10.74 -4.22
N PHE A 42 12.87 -10.03 -3.49
CA PHE A 42 13.64 -8.87 -3.97
C PHE A 42 12.77 -7.70 -4.47
N GLY A 43 11.60 -7.50 -3.85
CA GLY A 43 10.62 -6.50 -4.29
C GLY A 43 9.76 -6.96 -5.47
N ALA A 44 9.80 -8.23 -5.82
CA ALA A 44 9.14 -8.82 -6.99
C ALA A 44 9.57 -8.18 -8.33
N VAL A 45 10.86 -7.85 -8.47
CA VAL A 45 11.41 -7.21 -9.69
C VAL A 45 11.96 -8.22 -10.71
N GLU A 46 12.20 -9.46 -10.30
CA GLU A 46 12.69 -10.52 -11.17
C GLU A 46 11.55 -11.10 -12.03
N PRO A 47 11.79 -11.54 -13.29
CA PRO A 47 10.72 -12.06 -14.15
C PRO A 47 9.89 -13.18 -13.51
N TRP A 48 10.53 -14.12 -12.79
CA TRP A 48 9.84 -15.21 -12.10
C TRP A 48 8.96 -14.72 -10.95
N SER A 49 9.37 -13.68 -10.23
CA SER A 49 8.63 -13.12 -9.11
C SER A 49 7.47 -12.23 -9.56
N ILE A 50 7.63 -11.52 -10.69
CA ILE A 50 6.52 -10.81 -11.37
C ILE A 50 5.47 -11.84 -11.80
N PHE A 51 5.91 -12.90 -12.51
CA PHE A 51 5.01 -13.98 -12.93
C PHE A 51 4.28 -14.63 -11.75
N ALA A 52 4.98 -14.89 -10.64
CA ALA A 52 4.38 -15.45 -9.44
C ALA A 52 3.31 -14.52 -8.84
N LEU A 53 3.56 -13.21 -8.81
CA LEU A 53 2.59 -12.22 -8.35
C LEU A 53 1.34 -12.21 -9.24
N GLU A 54 1.52 -12.18 -10.57
CA GLU A 54 0.44 -12.19 -11.54
C GLU A 54 -0.39 -13.48 -11.47
N ALA A 55 0.28 -14.63 -11.45
CA ALA A 55 -0.35 -15.94 -11.38
C ALA A 55 -1.14 -16.12 -10.07
N CYS A 56 -0.57 -15.69 -8.93
CA CYS A 56 -1.27 -15.74 -7.64
C CYS A 56 -2.47 -14.80 -7.61
N ALA A 57 -2.37 -13.59 -8.17
CA ALA A 57 -3.50 -12.65 -8.25
C ALA A 57 -4.64 -13.24 -9.10
N MET A 58 -4.30 -13.84 -10.25
CA MET A 58 -5.26 -14.52 -11.12
C MET A 58 -5.90 -15.73 -10.43
N LEU A 59 -5.12 -16.55 -9.73
CA LEU A 59 -5.62 -17.70 -8.96
C LEU A 59 -6.61 -17.24 -7.88
N LEU A 60 -6.30 -16.20 -7.12
CA LEU A 60 -7.19 -15.65 -6.10
C LEU A 60 -8.51 -15.15 -6.69
N LEU A 61 -8.44 -14.45 -7.83
CA LEU A 61 -9.64 -14.04 -8.57
C LEU A 61 -10.44 -15.25 -9.05
N GLY A 62 -9.77 -16.27 -9.60
CA GLY A 62 -10.38 -17.52 -10.04
C GLY A 62 -11.10 -18.27 -8.91
N VAL A 63 -10.48 -18.38 -7.74
CA VAL A 63 -11.10 -18.97 -6.53
C VAL A 63 -12.31 -18.15 -6.09
N TRP A 64 -12.23 -16.82 -6.13
CA TRP A 64 -13.37 -15.95 -5.83
C TRP A 64 -14.50 -16.16 -6.84
N ALA A 65 -14.23 -16.18 -8.13
CA ALA A 65 -15.22 -16.37 -9.20
C ALA A 65 -15.87 -17.76 -9.15
N SER A 66 -15.07 -18.82 -8.98
CA SER A 66 -15.54 -20.20 -8.83
C SER A 66 -16.52 -20.34 -7.66
N ARG A 67 -16.22 -19.65 -6.56
CA ARG A 67 -17.13 -19.63 -5.41
C ARG A 67 -18.48 -18.96 -5.74
N GLN A 68 -18.50 -17.86 -6.49
CA GLN A 68 -19.76 -17.22 -6.91
C GLN A 68 -20.57 -18.16 -7.80
N TRP A 69 -19.88 -18.83 -8.72
CA TRP A 69 -20.49 -19.81 -9.62
C TRP A 69 -21.12 -20.99 -8.86
N ILE A 70 -20.36 -21.63 -7.95
CA ILE A 70 -20.85 -22.76 -7.14
C ILE A 70 -22.05 -22.36 -6.27
N ASN A 71 -22.03 -21.16 -5.70
CA ASN A 71 -23.11 -20.68 -4.84
C ASN A 71 -24.34 -20.15 -5.65
N ARG A 72 -24.23 -20.04 -6.97
CA ARG A 72 -25.23 -19.44 -7.86
C ARG A 72 -25.70 -18.05 -7.39
N GLU A 73 -24.80 -17.28 -6.77
CA GLU A 73 -25.07 -15.95 -6.24
C GLU A 73 -23.93 -15.01 -6.64
N LEU A 74 -24.25 -13.95 -7.35
CA LEU A 74 -23.29 -12.90 -7.68
C LEU A 74 -23.33 -11.80 -6.63
N ASN A 75 -22.52 -11.94 -5.57
CA ASN A 75 -22.40 -10.94 -4.52
C ASN A 75 -21.21 -10.00 -4.80
N LEU A 76 -21.45 -8.99 -5.62
CA LEU A 76 -20.48 -7.93 -5.91
C LEU A 76 -20.66 -6.75 -4.95
N SER A 77 -19.58 -6.38 -4.30
CA SER A 77 -19.51 -5.14 -3.53
C SER A 77 -18.87 -4.06 -4.42
N GLY A 78 -19.63 -3.02 -4.72
CA GLY A 78 -19.09 -1.87 -5.44
C GLY A 78 -18.03 -1.15 -4.58
N HIS A 79 -16.93 -0.76 -5.22
CA HIS A 79 -15.91 0.06 -4.59
C HIS A 79 -15.59 1.28 -5.44
N VAL A 80 -15.43 2.45 -4.81
CA VAL A 80 -15.27 3.74 -5.52
C VAL A 80 -14.04 3.77 -6.43
N LEU A 81 -12.99 3.01 -6.08
CA LEU A 81 -11.73 2.96 -6.82
C LEU A 81 -11.81 2.11 -8.11
N PHE A 82 -12.82 1.26 -8.28
CA PHE A 82 -12.93 0.44 -9.49
C PHE A 82 -13.09 1.28 -10.76
N ARG A 83 -13.76 2.44 -10.67
CA ARG A 83 -13.95 3.33 -11.83
C ARG A 83 -12.64 3.90 -12.36
N PRO A 84 -11.80 4.61 -11.56
CA PRO A 84 -10.52 5.11 -12.05
C PRO A 84 -9.55 3.98 -12.41
N MET A 85 -9.58 2.83 -11.73
CA MET A 85 -8.74 1.68 -12.09
C MET A 85 -9.13 1.10 -13.45
N ALA A 86 -10.43 0.95 -13.72
CA ALA A 86 -10.92 0.51 -15.02
C ALA A 86 -10.60 1.52 -16.13
N ALA A 87 -10.70 2.83 -15.84
CA ALA A 87 -10.34 3.88 -16.78
C ALA A 87 -8.85 3.86 -17.13
N PHE A 88 -7.96 3.65 -16.12
CA PHE A 88 -6.52 3.54 -16.35
C PHE A 88 -6.17 2.28 -17.17
N PHE A 89 -6.78 1.16 -16.83
CA PHE A 89 -6.62 -0.08 -17.59
C PHE A 89 -7.09 0.08 -19.05
N ALA A 90 -8.25 0.70 -19.27
CA ALA A 90 -8.77 0.98 -20.60
C ALA A 90 -7.82 1.89 -21.41
N LEU A 91 -7.24 2.94 -20.77
CA LEU A 91 -6.24 3.80 -21.39
C LEU A 91 -5.01 3.00 -21.86
N ALA A 92 -4.47 2.14 -21.00
CA ALA A 92 -3.31 1.30 -21.33
C ALA A 92 -3.63 0.29 -22.46
N VAL A 93 -4.84 -0.29 -22.47
CA VAL A 93 -5.33 -1.12 -23.57
C VAL A 93 -5.43 -0.32 -24.86
N VAL A 94 -5.95 0.91 -24.82
CA VAL A 94 -6.01 1.80 -25.99
C VAL A 94 -4.60 2.11 -26.51
N GLN A 95 -3.65 2.47 -25.64
CA GLN A 95 -2.26 2.68 -26.04
C GLN A 95 -1.69 1.46 -26.77
N TRP A 96 -1.95 0.26 -26.24
CA TRP A 96 -1.46 -0.99 -26.80
C TRP A 96 -2.11 -1.35 -28.14
N LEU A 97 -3.43 -1.27 -28.24
CA LEU A 97 -4.19 -1.62 -29.46
C LEU A 97 -3.99 -0.60 -30.59
N ALA A 98 -4.04 0.69 -30.26
CA ALA A 98 -3.86 1.77 -31.25
C ALA A 98 -2.41 1.93 -31.74
N GLY A 99 -1.44 1.20 -31.13
CA GLY A 99 -0.04 1.28 -31.52
C GLY A 99 0.61 2.63 -31.23
N THR A 100 0.06 3.40 -30.27
CA THR A 100 0.62 4.70 -29.88
C THR A 100 1.82 4.55 -28.92
N THR A 101 1.99 3.35 -28.36
CA THR A 101 3.13 2.98 -27.52
C THR A 101 4.43 2.85 -28.31
N ALA A 102 5.55 3.24 -27.71
CA ALA A 102 6.87 3.10 -28.29
C ALA A 102 7.30 1.62 -28.45
N TYR A 103 6.86 0.74 -27.54
CA TYR A 103 7.17 -0.69 -27.60
C TYR A 103 6.04 -1.55 -27.04
N ARG A 104 5.33 -2.22 -27.96
CA ARG A 104 4.08 -2.95 -27.63
C ARG A 104 4.25 -4.06 -26.60
N HIS A 105 5.35 -4.81 -26.68
CA HIS A 105 5.59 -5.95 -25.77
C HIS A 105 5.73 -5.48 -24.31
N VAL A 106 6.50 -4.41 -24.08
CA VAL A 106 6.70 -3.85 -22.74
C VAL A 106 5.40 -3.27 -22.18
N THR A 107 4.63 -2.55 -22.99
CA THR A 107 3.31 -2.08 -22.55
C THR A 107 2.36 -3.24 -22.21
N TYR A 108 2.40 -4.33 -22.97
CA TYR A 108 1.62 -5.53 -22.67
C TYR A 108 2.02 -6.18 -21.34
N THR A 109 3.31 -6.34 -21.07
CA THR A 109 3.77 -6.93 -19.79
C THR A 109 3.40 -6.06 -18.58
N HIS A 110 3.54 -4.73 -18.71
CA HIS A 110 3.09 -3.81 -17.65
C HIS A 110 1.56 -3.80 -17.49
N LEU A 111 0.81 -3.97 -18.59
CA LEU A 111 -0.66 -4.11 -18.54
C LEU A 111 -1.07 -5.33 -17.70
N LEU A 112 -0.39 -6.48 -17.86
CA LEU A 112 -0.63 -7.68 -17.04
C LEU A 112 -0.33 -7.41 -15.56
N LEU A 113 0.77 -6.74 -15.27
CA LEU A 113 1.14 -6.38 -13.90
C LEU A 113 0.12 -5.44 -13.25
N TYR A 114 -0.35 -4.41 -13.97
CA TYR A 114 -1.41 -3.51 -13.45
C TYR A 114 -2.76 -4.24 -13.31
N ALA A 115 -3.06 -5.21 -14.20
CA ALA A 115 -4.21 -6.09 -14.02
C ALA A 115 -4.10 -6.91 -12.73
N ALA A 116 -2.92 -7.44 -12.41
CA ALA A 116 -2.68 -8.17 -11.16
C ALA A 116 -2.91 -7.28 -9.92
N TYR A 117 -2.46 -6.02 -9.94
CA TYR A 117 -2.77 -5.07 -8.86
C TYR A 117 -4.28 -4.84 -8.74
N GLY A 118 -4.98 -4.70 -9.86
CA GLY A 118 -6.44 -4.58 -9.90
C GLY A 118 -7.16 -5.81 -9.33
N MET A 119 -6.69 -7.01 -9.64
CA MET A 119 -7.22 -8.27 -9.10
C MET A 119 -7.01 -8.37 -7.59
N LEU A 120 -5.82 -8.00 -7.08
CA LEU A 120 -5.54 -7.98 -5.64
C LEU A 120 -6.45 -6.98 -4.90
N VAL A 121 -6.57 -5.76 -5.41
CA VAL A 121 -7.51 -4.75 -4.87
C VAL A 121 -8.94 -5.28 -4.89
N PHE A 122 -9.37 -5.89 -5.98
CA PHE A 122 -10.70 -6.48 -6.10
C PHE A 122 -10.91 -7.56 -5.04
N VAL A 123 -10.03 -8.55 -4.94
CA VAL A 123 -10.16 -9.65 -3.96
C VAL A 123 -10.19 -9.11 -2.53
N VAL A 124 -9.29 -8.18 -2.18
CA VAL A 124 -9.26 -7.57 -0.85
C VAL A 124 -10.56 -6.84 -0.55
N THR A 125 -11.08 -6.01 -1.45
CA THR A 125 -12.33 -5.26 -1.23
C THR A 125 -13.55 -6.15 -1.17
N GLN A 126 -13.56 -7.30 -1.88
CA GLN A 126 -14.66 -8.28 -1.79
C GLN A 126 -14.64 -9.09 -0.50
N THR A 127 -13.48 -9.25 0.15
CA THR A 127 -13.30 -10.12 1.31
C THR A 127 -13.19 -9.35 2.64
N LEU A 128 -12.67 -8.14 2.62
CA LEU A 128 -12.44 -7.29 3.80
C LEU A 128 -13.74 -6.57 4.19
N ARG A 129 -14.55 -7.20 5.03
CA ARG A 129 -15.89 -6.67 5.39
C ARG A 129 -16.12 -6.49 6.89
N ARG A 130 -15.25 -7.04 7.76
CA ARG A 130 -15.44 -7.06 9.21
C ARG A 130 -14.39 -6.26 9.92
N SER A 131 -14.78 -5.60 11.01
CA SER A 131 -13.85 -4.86 11.88
C SER A 131 -12.72 -5.73 12.43
N SER A 132 -13.01 -7.01 12.76
CA SER A 132 -11.99 -7.96 13.21
C SER A 132 -10.93 -8.30 12.17
N GLN A 133 -11.26 -8.24 10.89
CA GLN A 133 -10.29 -8.44 9.80
C GLN A 133 -9.31 -7.26 9.70
N PHE A 134 -9.79 -6.03 9.94
CA PHE A 134 -8.92 -4.85 9.98
C PHE A 134 -7.93 -4.92 11.14
N ASP A 135 -8.38 -5.33 12.32
CA ASP A 135 -7.50 -5.55 13.48
C ASP A 135 -6.45 -6.65 13.21
N LEU A 136 -6.85 -7.74 12.57
CA LEU A 136 -5.93 -8.83 12.19
C LEU A 136 -4.88 -8.33 11.18
N LEU A 137 -5.28 -7.59 10.15
CA LEU A 137 -4.37 -7.03 9.16
C LEU A 137 -3.38 -6.05 9.79
N ALA A 138 -3.83 -5.18 10.70
CA ALA A 138 -2.96 -4.25 11.40
C ALA A 138 -1.89 -4.99 12.21
N LYS A 139 -2.27 -6.06 12.91
CA LYS A 139 -1.33 -6.91 13.65
C LYS A 139 -0.36 -7.66 12.72
N LEU A 140 -0.86 -8.18 11.60
CA LEU A 140 -0.05 -8.89 10.62
C LEU A 140 1.00 -7.95 10.00
N PHE A 141 0.61 -6.76 9.56
CA PHE A 141 1.55 -5.78 9.00
C PHE A 141 2.54 -5.26 10.04
N THR A 142 2.11 -5.12 11.30
CA THR A 142 2.98 -4.79 12.42
C THR A 142 4.04 -5.87 12.65
N ALA A 143 3.63 -7.13 12.77
CA ALA A 143 4.54 -8.26 13.00
C ALA A 143 5.51 -8.44 11.84
N TYR A 144 5.01 -8.37 10.61
CA TYR A 144 5.83 -8.49 9.40
C TYR A 144 6.86 -7.35 9.31
N GLY A 145 6.43 -6.09 9.51
CA GLY A 145 7.33 -4.95 9.52
C GLY A 145 8.40 -5.04 10.61
N ALA A 146 8.04 -5.53 11.80
CA ALA A 146 9.01 -5.77 12.90
C ALA A 146 10.07 -6.81 12.50
N VAL A 147 9.67 -7.93 11.91
CA VAL A 147 10.58 -8.99 11.44
C VAL A 147 11.51 -8.45 10.36
N LEU A 148 10.97 -7.74 9.36
CA LEU A 148 11.79 -7.16 8.29
C LEU A 148 12.73 -6.07 8.79
N ALA A 149 12.29 -5.21 9.71
CA ALA A 149 13.14 -4.18 10.29
C ALA A 149 14.31 -4.82 11.09
N SER A 150 14.00 -5.84 11.89
CA SER A 150 15.02 -6.59 12.62
C SER A 150 16.02 -7.27 11.66
N PHE A 151 15.52 -7.93 10.61
CA PHE A 151 16.35 -8.54 9.58
C PHE A 151 17.26 -7.52 8.89
N ALA A 152 16.70 -6.39 8.47
CA ALA A 152 17.44 -5.35 7.76
C ALA A 152 18.55 -4.72 8.63
N VAL A 153 18.24 -4.49 9.91
CA VAL A 153 19.23 -4.00 10.88
C VAL A 153 20.34 -5.02 11.07
N LEU A 154 20.02 -6.29 11.30
CA LEU A 154 21.00 -7.37 11.47
C LEU A 154 21.90 -7.52 10.22
N GLN A 155 21.31 -7.49 9.03
CA GLN A 155 22.08 -7.54 7.79
C GLN A 155 22.96 -6.31 7.61
N GLY A 156 22.47 -5.12 8.00
CA GLY A 156 23.26 -3.88 7.98
C GLY A 156 24.40 -3.86 8.96
N MET A 157 24.28 -4.55 10.12
CA MET A 157 25.36 -4.68 11.13
C MET A 157 26.45 -5.70 10.73
N ALA A 158 26.09 -6.70 9.92
CA ALA A 158 27.01 -7.75 9.46
C ALA A 158 27.01 -7.85 7.92
N PRO A 159 27.40 -6.78 7.19
CA PRO A 159 27.36 -6.77 5.75
C PRO A 159 28.48 -7.63 5.15
N ASN A 160 28.15 -8.47 4.16
CA ASN A 160 29.12 -9.21 3.35
C ASN A 160 29.04 -8.86 1.85
N GLY A 161 28.32 -7.78 1.50
CA GLY A 161 28.10 -7.36 0.11
C GLY A 161 27.08 -8.23 -0.66
N LYS A 162 26.43 -9.20 0.02
CA LYS A 162 25.47 -10.10 -0.60
C LYS A 162 24.07 -9.90 -0.01
N LEU A 163 23.07 -10.00 -0.86
CA LEU A 163 21.68 -10.01 -0.43
C LEU A 163 21.37 -11.32 0.30
N TYR A 164 20.70 -11.25 1.46
CA TYR A 164 20.49 -12.40 2.37
C TYR A 164 21.80 -13.10 2.79
N TRP A 165 22.96 -12.43 2.71
CA TRP A 165 24.30 -12.97 2.92
C TRP A 165 24.75 -14.07 1.91
N ILE A 166 23.92 -14.43 0.95
CA ILE A 166 24.16 -15.53 -0.01
C ILE A 166 24.18 -15.09 -1.47
N ARG A 167 23.30 -14.16 -1.87
CA ARG A 167 23.13 -13.77 -3.28
C ARG A 167 24.05 -12.60 -3.66
N THR A 168 24.98 -12.84 -4.57
CA THR A 168 25.82 -11.77 -5.16
C THR A 168 24.98 -10.99 -6.19
N LEU A 169 25.14 -9.67 -6.24
CA LEU A 169 24.53 -8.79 -7.23
C LEU A 169 25.44 -8.62 -8.43
N GLU A 170 24.93 -8.84 -9.64
CA GLU A 170 25.70 -8.70 -10.89
C GLU A 170 25.93 -7.24 -11.27
N GLN A 171 24.97 -6.37 -11.00
CA GLN A 171 24.98 -4.96 -11.41
C GLN A 171 25.27 -3.98 -10.26
N GLY A 172 25.73 -4.49 -9.12
CA GLY A 172 25.90 -3.67 -7.91
C GLY A 172 24.57 -3.29 -7.28
N GLY A 173 24.59 -2.36 -6.33
CA GLY A 173 23.44 -1.86 -5.60
C GLY A 173 23.79 -1.51 -4.16
N TYR A 174 22.90 -0.81 -3.48
CA TYR A 174 23.01 -0.53 -2.06
C TYR A 174 22.01 -1.38 -1.28
N ILE A 175 22.46 -2.60 -0.93
CA ILE A 175 21.63 -3.62 -0.29
C ILE A 175 21.19 -3.14 1.10
N TYR A 176 19.87 -3.20 1.37
CA TYR A 176 19.34 -3.05 2.71
C TYR A 176 18.06 -3.88 2.89
N GLY A 177 18.05 -4.74 3.90
CA GLY A 177 16.99 -5.72 4.07
C GLY A 177 16.86 -6.64 2.85
N PRO A 178 15.63 -6.97 2.42
CA PRO A 178 15.39 -7.86 1.29
C PRO A 178 15.49 -7.17 -0.09
N TYR A 179 15.96 -5.94 -0.16
CA TYR A 179 16.03 -5.15 -1.39
C TYR A 179 17.46 -4.87 -1.83
N VAL A 180 17.64 -4.85 -3.14
CA VAL A 180 18.89 -4.42 -3.80
C VAL A 180 19.12 -2.92 -3.64
N ASN A 181 18.05 -2.15 -3.48
CA ASN A 181 18.07 -0.70 -3.30
C ASN A 181 17.45 -0.32 -1.95
N HIS A 182 18.21 0.36 -1.13
CA HIS A 182 17.81 0.84 0.20
C HIS A 182 16.60 1.78 0.19
N ASN A 183 16.39 2.54 -0.89
CA ASN A 183 15.22 3.41 -1.05
C ASN A 183 13.93 2.61 -1.16
N HIS A 184 13.96 1.46 -1.85
CA HIS A 184 12.78 0.60 -2.00
C HIS A 184 12.41 -0.09 -0.68
N TYR A 185 13.42 -0.45 0.12
CA TYR A 185 13.19 -0.90 1.49
C TYR A 185 12.54 0.20 2.34
N ALA A 186 13.06 1.43 2.29
CA ALA A 186 12.48 2.56 3.00
C ALA A 186 11.02 2.78 2.60
N GLY A 187 10.72 2.74 1.29
CA GLY A 187 9.35 2.85 0.78
C GLY A 187 8.40 1.77 1.31
N LEU A 188 8.88 0.52 1.46
CA LEU A 188 8.09 -0.52 2.12
C LEU A 188 7.85 -0.20 3.59
N MET A 189 8.90 0.19 4.33
CA MET A 189 8.78 0.50 5.76
C MET A 189 7.90 1.70 6.03
N GLU A 190 7.91 2.73 5.19
CA GLU A 190 7.00 3.87 5.28
C GLU A 190 5.53 3.44 5.20
N MET A 191 5.23 2.47 4.36
CA MET A 191 3.87 1.94 4.24
C MET A 191 3.46 1.08 5.44
N LEU A 192 4.40 0.44 6.14
CA LEU A 192 4.13 -0.48 7.25
C LEU A 192 4.25 0.18 8.65
N THR A 193 5.17 1.13 8.84
CA THR A 193 5.43 1.79 10.13
C THR A 193 4.18 2.46 10.75
N PRO A 194 3.25 3.03 9.97
CA PRO A 194 2.03 3.60 10.53
C PRO A 194 1.14 2.62 11.28
N PHE A 195 1.18 1.32 10.99
CA PHE A 195 0.31 0.34 11.66
C PHE A 195 0.60 0.21 13.15
N PRO A 196 1.82 -0.14 13.59
CA PRO A 196 2.12 -0.19 15.02
C PRO A 196 2.00 1.20 15.68
N LEU A 197 2.34 2.27 15.00
CA LEU A 197 2.25 3.63 15.51
C LEU A 197 0.81 4.02 15.83
N VAL A 198 -0.12 3.76 14.91
CA VAL A 198 -1.55 4.02 15.10
C VAL A 198 -2.14 3.10 16.17
N LEU A 199 -1.73 1.81 16.23
CA LEU A 199 -2.15 0.90 17.29
C LEU A 199 -1.74 1.40 18.69
N ALA A 200 -0.55 1.99 18.82
CA ALA A 200 -0.11 2.61 20.07
C ALA A 200 -0.96 3.83 20.48
N ALA A 201 -1.49 4.56 19.50
CA ALA A 201 -2.31 5.75 19.72
C ALA A 201 -3.79 5.47 19.97
N THR A 202 -4.29 4.23 19.75
CA THR A 202 -5.71 3.88 19.87
C THR A 202 -6.15 3.59 21.32
N HIS A 203 -7.44 3.78 21.61
CA HIS A 203 -8.00 3.52 22.94
C HIS A 203 -8.29 2.03 23.22
N PHE A 204 -8.45 1.21 22.19
CA PHE A 204 -8.73 -0.22 22.31
C PHE A 204 -7.49 -1.10 22.52
N THR A 205 -6.29 -0.52 22.50
CA THR A 205 -5.03 -1.23 22.81
C THR A 205 -4.67 -1.00 24.27
N ASN A 206 -4.35 -2.06 25.03
CA ASN A 206 -4.05 -1.99 26.46
C ASN A 206 -2.58 -1.60 26.72
N GLY A 207 -2.26 -1.13 27.96
CA GLY A 207 -0.98 -0.53 28.37
C GLY A 207 0.27 -1.20 27.79
N ASN A 208 0.57 -2.45 28.17
CA ASN A 208 1.78 -3.17 27.70
C ASN A 208 1.80 -3.34 26.18
N ARG A 209 0.65 -3.55 25.55
CA ARG A 209 0.54 -3.67 24.09
C ARG A 209 0.80 -2.35 23.38
N LYS A 210 0.42 -1.21 23.97
CA LYS A 210 0.76 0.13 23.47
C LYS A 210 2.26 0.36 23.47
N ILE A 211 2.92 0.01 24.57
CA ILE A 211 4.38 0.14 24.70
C ILE A 211 5.09 -0.74 23.67
N ALA A 212 4.67 -2.00 23.54
CA ALA A 212 5.21 -2.90 22.52
C ALA A 212 4.99 -2.38 21.09
N ALA A 213 3.81 -1.87 20.77
CA ALA A 213 3.51 -1.29 19.46
C ALA A 213 4.35 -0.03 19.20
N ALA A 214 4.54 0.84 20.18
CA ALA A 214 5.41 2.01 20.08
C ALA A 214 6.88 1.61 19.87
N GLY A 215 7.36 0.60 20.59
CA GLY A 215 8.71 0.07 20.42
C GLY A 215 8.95 -0.53 19.03
N ILE A 216 7.97 -1.30 18.50
CA ILE A 216 8.01 -1.83 17.14
C ILE A 216 8.01 -0.69 16.11
N ALA A 217 7.13 0.31 16.29
CA ALA A 217 7.08 1.47 15.41
C ALA A 217 8.43 2.22 15.40
N ALA A 218 9.06 2.38 16.57
CA ALA A 218 10.35 3.05 16.70
C ALA A 218 11.48 2.25 16.03
N LEU A 219 11.50 0.91 16.16
CA LEU A 219 12.44 0.04 15.46
C LEU A 219 12.28 0.18 13.93
N MET A 220 11.05 0.12 13.43
CA MET A 220 10.76 0.26 12.01
C MET A 220 11.13 1.65 11.49
N ALA A 221 10.80 2.71 12.22
CA ALA A 221 11.22 4.08 11.88
C ALA A 221 12.73 4.22 11.88
N ALA A 222 13.42 3.72 12.91
CA ALA A 222 14.89 3.74 12.97
C ALA A 222 15.52 3.01 11.79
N SER A 223 14.93 1.89 11.34
CA SER A 223 15.41 1.15 10.17
C SER A 223 15.33 1.95 8.86
N ILE A 224 14.33 2.87 8.72
CA ILE A 224 14.26 3.81 7.59
C ILE A 224 15.46 4.75 7.61
N PHE A 225 15.79 5.32 8.77
CA PHE A 225 16.96 6.20 8.90
C PHE A 225 18.28 5.45 8.67
N LEU A 226 18.42 4.25 9.23
CA LEU A 226 19.59 3.40 9.06
C LEU A 226 19.76 2.92 7.61
N SER A 227 18.71 2.86 6.81
CA SER A 227 18.82 2.59 5.37
C SER A 227 19.59 3.68 4.64
N GLY A 228 19.62 4.91 5.16
CA GLY A 228 20.22 6.07 4.50
C GLY A 228 19.36 6.71 3.42
N SER A 229 18.11 6.28 3.26
CA SER A 229 17.19 6.84 2.25
C SER A 229 16.72 8.25 2.63
N ARG A 230 17.16 9.25 1.88
CA ARG A 230 16.72 10.65 2.07
C ARG A 230 15.22 10.82 1.79
N GLY A 231 14.73 10.17 0.73
CA GLY A 231 13.31 10.12 0.40
C GLY A 231 12.49 9.51 1.54
N GLY A 232 13.00 8.40 2.12
CA GLY A 232 12.40 7.75 3.28
C GLY A 232 12.33 8.62 4.52
N MET A 233 13.41 9.36 4.81
CA MET A 233 13.42 10.31 5.94
C MET A 233 12.40 11.44 5.74
N ALA A 234 12.35 12.03 4.53
CA ALA A 234 11.37 13.08 4.20
C ALA A 234 9.92 12.58 4.29
N ALA A 235 9.68 11.38 3.79
CA ALA A 235 8.38 10.72 3.87
C ALA A 235 7.95 10.46 5.32
N PHE A 236 8.86 9.97 6.16
CA PHE A 236 8.59 9.76 7.60
C PHE A 236 8.25 11.09 8.31
N VAL A 237 8.98 12.17 8.03
CA VAL A 237 8.67 13.50 8.59
C VAL A 237 7.28 13.96 8.15
N ALA A 238 6.92 13.80 6.88
CA ALA A 238 5.59 14.12 6.38
C ALA A 238 4.49 13.29 7.06
N GLN A 239 4.72 11.98 7.27
CA GLN A 239 3.80 11.12 8.02
C GLN A 239 3.60 11.60 9.46
N MET A 240 4.68 11.99 10.15
CA MET A 240 4.61 12.52 11.52
C MET A 240 3.88 13.86 11.57
N ALA A 241 4.08 14.72 10.59
CA ALA A 241 3.35 15.99 10.47
C ALA A 241 1.85 15.77 10.29
N VAL A 242 1.45 14.85 9.39
CA VAL A 242 0.04 14.49 9.19
C VAL A 242 -0.56 13.85 10.44
N LEU A 243 0.16 12.91 11.08
CA LEU A 243 -0.31 12.30 12.34
C LEU A 243 -0.47 13.35 13.44
N GLY A 244 0.50 14.25 13.60
CA GLY A 244 0.46 15.35 14.56
C GLY A 244 -0.78 16.23 14.33
N LEU A 245 -1.07 16.59 13.06
CA LEU A 245 -2.27 17.35 12.71
C LEU A 245 -3.57 16.61 13.08
N LEU A 246 -3.63 15.29 12.82
CA LEU A 246 -4.79 14.47 13.18
C LEU A 246 -4.99 14.39 14.69
N LEU A 247 -3.90 14.30 15.46
CA LEU A 247 -3.94 14.28 16.93
C LEU A 247 -4.39 15.63 17.49
N VAL A 248 -3.85 16.75 17.00
CA VAL A 248 -4.22 18.11 17.43
C VAL A 248 -5.70 18.41 17.14
N ARG A 249 -6.21 17.99 15.99
CA ARG A 249 -7.65 18.16 15.65
C ARG A 249 -8.59 17.46 16.62
N LYS A 250 -8.14 16.44 17.30
CA LYS A 250 -8.96 15.65 18.24
C LYS A 250 -9.16 16.30 19.61
N ARG A 251 -8.88 17.52 19.85
CA ARG A 251 -9.12 18.36 21.06
C ARG A 251 -9.28 17.64 22.45
N GLU A 252 -9.58 16.35 22.48
CA GLU A 252 -9.90 15.55 23.69
C GLU A 252 -8.67 15.12 24.51
N GLY A 253 -7.47 15.14 23.92
CA GLY A 253 -6.23 14.67 24.57
C GLY A 253 -5.39 15.74 25.24
N GLY A 254 -5.68 17.02 25.04
CA GLY A 254 -4.90 18.13 25.56
C GLY A 254 -3.40 18.00 25.23
N TRP A 255 -2.53 18.34 26.20
CA TRP A 255 -1.06 18.29 26.06
C TRP A 255 -0.46 16.85 26.03
N LYS A 256 -1.24 15.83 26.40
CA LYS A 256 -0.78 14.42 26.40
C LYS A 256 -0.45 13.91 25.01
N GLN A 257 -1.18 14.31 24.00
CA GLN A 257 -0.99 13.83 22.62
C GLN A 257 0.33 14.31 21.99
N PRO A 258 0.67 15.63 22.01
CA PRO A 258 1.98 16.07 21.52
C PRO A 258 3.13 15.51 22.37
N LEU A 259 2.94 15.29 23.67
CA LEU A 259 3.92 14.64 24.53
C LEU A 259 4.16 13.18 24.08
N MET A 260 3.11 12.42 23.75
CA MET A 260 3.25 11.05 23.24
C MET A 260 4.01 11.00 21.91
N LEU A 261 3.73 11.94 21.01
CA LEU A 261 4.48 12.04 19.76
C LEU A 261 5.93 12.41 20.00
N GLY A 262 6.20 13.37 20.88
CA GLY A 262 7.55 13.75 21.29
C GLY A 262 8.32 12.59 21.94
N ALA A 263 7.67 11.84 22.84
CA ALA A 263 8.26 10.64 23.45
C ALA A 263 8.56 9.54 22.43
N PHE A 264 7.68 9.37 21.43
CA PHE A 264 7.91 8.44 20.31
C PHE A 264 9.13 8.88 19.47
N LEU A 265 9.24 10.16 19.10
CA LEU A 265 10.39 10.67 18.36
C LEU A 265 11.69 10.55 19.18
N ALA A 266 11.64 10.82 20.48
CA ALA A 266 12.77 10.58 21.38
C ALA A 266 13.17 9.09 21.42
N LEU A 267 12.20 8.17 21.43
CA LEU A 267 12.46 6.74 21.37
C LEU A 267 13.13 6.35 20.04
N VAL A 268 12.71 6.91 18.92
CA VAL A 268 13.38 6.72 17.61
C VAL A 268 14.83 7.19 17.68
N ILE A 269 15.07 8.35 18.25
CA ILE A 269 16.45 8.89 18.43
C ILE A 269 17.28 7.95 19.31
N VAL A 270 16.73 7.46 20.42
CA VAL A 270 17.42 6.48 21.30
C VAL A 270 17.79 5.22 20.51
N PHE A 271 16.88 4.67 19.71
CA PHE A 271 17.18 3.52 18.86
C PHE A 271 18.30 3.82 17.86
N LEU A 272 18.26 4.99 17.22
CA LEU A 272 19.29 5.39 16.25
C LEU A 272 20.67 5.51 16.91
N VAL A 273 20.75 6.13 18.07
CA VAL A 273 22.00 6.28 18.82
C VAL A 273 22.52 4.93 19.32
N TRP A 274 21.62 4.09 19.82
CA TRP A 274 21.98 2.76 20.35
C TRP A 274 22.45 1.79 19.26
N MET A 275 21.78 1.79 18.10
CA MET A 275 22.07 0.84 17.02
C MET A 275 23.19 1.31 16.07
N GLY A 276 23.47 2.60 16.00
CA GLY A 276 24.28 3.08 14.90
C GLY A 276 25.12 4.32 15.13
N GLY A 277 25.45 4.72 16.38
CA GLY A 277 26.07 6.00 16.66
C GLY A 277 27.21 6.40 15.70
N ASN A 278 28.19 5.54 15.48
CA ASN A 278 29.29 5.81 14.54
C ASN A 278 28.89 5.60 13.08
N GLU A 279 28.10 4.59 12.79
CA GLU A 279 27.61 4.29 11.43
C GLU A 279 26.55 5.31 10.98
N LEU A 280 25.66 5.72 11.88
CA LEU A 280 24.73 6.81 11.63
C LEU A 280 25.45 8.11 11.31
N THR A 281 26.46 8.46 12.10
CA THR A 281 27.28 9.67 11.86
C THR A 281 28.01 9.58 10.52
N ARG A 282 28.58 8.43 10.19
CA ARG A 282 29.25 8.19 8.90
C ARG A 282 28.28 8.30 7.74
N ARG A 283 27.06 7.73 7.86
CA ARG A 283 25.99 7.82 6.85
C ARG A 283 25.42 9.22 6.73
N LEU A 284 25.20 9.94 7.83
CA LEU A 284 24.75 11.33 7.77
C LEU A 284 25.81 12.24 7.09
N ILE A 285 27.10 11.97 7.31
CA ILE A 285 28.18 12.65 6.60
C ILE A 285 28.20 12.25 5.11
N SER A 286 28.04 10.96 4.79
CA SER A 286 27.97 10.51 3.39
C SER A 286 26.76 11.06 2.65
N ILE A 287 25.60 11.19 3.32
CA ILE A 287 24.41 11.88 2.76
C ILE A 287 24.77 13.30 2.33
N HIS A 288 25.59 14.02 3.11
CA HIS A 288 26.01 15.38 2.75
C HIS A 288 26.96 15.40 1.56
N SER A 289 27.92 14.46 1.46
CA SER A 289 28.81 14.35 0.30
C SER A 289 28.08 13.85 -0.95
N GLU A 290 27.27 12.81 -0.83
CA GLU A 290 26.42 12.30 -1.92
C GLU A 290 25.39 13.33 -2.40
N ALA A 291 24.78 14.09 -1.48
CA ALA A 291 23.90 15.20 -1.84
C ALA A 291 24.64 16.30 -2.61
N ARG A 292 25.88 16.62 -2.22
CA ARG A 292 26.71 17.55 -2.98
C ARG A 292 27.07 17.03 -4.37
N GLU A 293 27.42 15.75 -4.49
CA GLU A 293 27.72 15.14 -5.77
C GLU A 293 26.48 15.08 -6.67
N GLU A 294 25.31 14.73 -6.14
CA GLU A 294 24.04 14.76 -6.89
C GLU A 294 23.61 16.19 -7.26
N ILE A 295 23.76 17.17 -6.37
CA ILE A 295 23.44 18.57 -6.65
C ILE A 295 24.46 19.14 -7.66
N ASN A 296 25.75 18.86 -7.49
CA ASN A 296 26.81 19.34 -8.38
C ASN A 296 26.79 18.59 -9.73
N GLY A 297 26.42 17.28 -9.73
CA GLY A 297 26.27 16.49 -10.95
C GLY A 297 24.97 16.76 -11.72
N GLY A 298 23.94 17.28 -11.05
CA GLY A 298 22.66 17.66 -11.67
C GLY A 298 21.89 16.52 -12.37
N VAL A 299 22.33 15.26 -12.18
CA VAL A 299 21.82 14.12 -12.97
C VAL A 299 20.32 13.94 -12.81
N ARG A 300 19.78 13.93 -11.59
CA ARG A 300 18.32 13.80 -11.38
C ARG A 300 17.56 14.97 -11.99
N LEU A 301 18.05 16.19 -11.80
CA LEU A 301 17.45 17.38 -12.40
C LEU A 301 17.54 17.37 -13.93
N ALA A 302 18.61 16.80 -14.50
CA ALA A 302 18.73 16.60 -15.93
C ALA A 302 17.70 15.57 -16.42
N ILE A 303 17.52 14.45 -15.72
CA ILE A 303 16.48 13.45 -16.00
C ILE A 303 15.09 14.10 -15.96
N ASP A 304 14.80 14.89 -14.92
CA ASP A 304 13.49 15.57 -14.79
C ASP A 304 13.24 16.52 -15.99
N ARG A 305 14.26 17.29 -16.40
CA ARG A 305 14.17 18.18 -17.59
C ARG A 305 13.97 17.38 -18.88
N ASP A 306 14.65 16.25 -19.02
CA ASP A 306 14.49 15.36 -20.16
C ASP A 306 13.10 14.74 -20.19
N CYS A 307 12.55 14.32 -19.04
CA CYS A 307 11.16 13.88 -18.91
C CYS A 307 10.17 14.93 -19.40
N LEU A 308 10.38 16.21 -19.05
CA LEU A 308 9.53 17.30 -19.56
C LEU A 308 9.62 17.44 -21.08
N ARG A 309 10.81 17.26 -21.69
CA ARG A 309 10.97 17.24 -23.15
C ARG A 309 10.22 16.06 -23.78
N MET A 310 10.28 14.87 -23.15
CA MET A 310 9.52 13.69 -23.58
C MET A 310 8.01 13.96 -23.53
N LEU A 311 7.52 14.58 -22.44
CA LEU A 311 6.11 14.93 -22.27
C LEU A 311 5.63 15.91 -23.33
N ILE A 312 6.40 16.95 -23.63
CA ILE A 312 6.05 17.95 -24.67
C ILE A 312 5.83 17.30 -26.04
N LYS A 313 6.60 16.25 -26.38
CA LYS A 313 6.45 15.53 -27.67
C LYS A 313 5.18 14.65 -27.70
N LYS A 314 4.76 14.06 -26.58
CA LYS A 314 3.55 13.22 -26.49
C LYS A 314 2.72 13.57 -25.25
N PRO A 315 2.09 14.74 -25.19
CA PRO A 315 1.50 15.25 -23.94
C PRO A 315 0.24 14.51 -23.48
N PHE A 316 -0.58 13.97 -24.38
CA PHE A 316 -1.90 13.44 -24.03
C PHE A 316 -1.90 11.98 -23.62
N LEU A 317 -1.29 11.11 -24.43
CA LEU A 317 -1.27 9.66 -24.20
C LEU A 317 0.10 9.13 -23.76
N GLY A 318 1.15 9.96 -23.79
CA GLY A 318 2.50 9.55 -23.46
C GLY A 318 3.11 8.56 -24.46
N TRP A 319 4.19 7.90 -24.04
CA TRP A 319 4.99 7.00 -24.86
C TRP A 319 4.59 5.52 -24.75
N GLY A 320 3.71 5.20 -23.83
CA GLY A 320 3.26 3.85 -23.50
C GLY A 320 3.73 3.40 -22.11
N LEU A 321 2.88 2.67 -21.44
CA LEU A 321 3.14 2.18 -20.09
C LEU A 321 4.40 1.30 -20.05
N GLY A 322 5.34 1.61 -19.14
CA GLY A 322 6.61 0.88 -18.95
C GLY A 322 7.69 1.18 -19.98
N THR A 323 7.47 2.11 -20.94
CA THR A 323 8.41 2.34 -22.03
C THR A 323 9.50 3.38 -21.74
N PHE A 324 9.52 3.96 -20.56
CA PHE A 324 10.52 4.97 -20.17
C PHE A 324 11.96 4.53 -20.49
N PRO A 325 12.47 3.36 -20.06
CA PRO A 325 13.86 2.99 -20.28
C PRO A 325 14.24 2.82 -21.75
N ILE A 326 13.26 2.59 -22.61
CA ILE A 326 13.46 2.38 -24.06
C ILE A 326 13.54 3.72 -24.80
N VAL A 327 12.68 4.68 -24.40
CA VAL A 327 12.57 5.98 -25.08
C VAL A 327 13.56 7.00 -24.52
N TYR A 328 13.85 6.95 -23.23
CA TYR A 328 14.69 7.92 -22.52
C TYR A 328 16.07 8.16 -23.17
N PRO A 329 16.80 7.15 -23.69
CA PRO A 329 18.10 7.35 -24.36
C PRO A 329 18.10 8.40 -25.48
N GLU A 330 16.97 8.57 -26.19
CA GLU A 330 16.83 9.58 -27.27
C GLU A 330 16.76 11.01 -26.73
N PHE A 331 16.38 11.19 -25.47
CA PHE A 331 16.17 12.50 -24.83
C PHE A 331 17.26 12.88 -23.85
N ARG A 332 18.13 11.92 -23.48
CA ARG A 332 19.15 12.09 -22.48
C ARG A 332 20.13 13.22 -22.83
N SER A 333 20.21 14.23 -21.97
CA SER A 333 20.99 15.44 -22.17
C SER A 333 22.42 15.39 -21.58
N PHE A 334 22.79 14.30 -20.91
CA PHE A 334 24.08 14.13 -20.27
C PHE A 334 24.71 12.77 -20.59
N TYR A 335 26.05 12.69 -20.47
CA TYR A 335 26.77 11.43 -20.66
C TYR A 335 26.75 10.61 -19.36
N THR A 336 26.48 9.33 -19.47
CA THR A 336 26.62 8.34 -18.39
C THR A 336 26.96 6.97 -18.96
N THR A 337 27.74 6.20 -18.23
CA THR A 337 28.02 4.79 -18.52
C THR A 337 26.95 3.86 -17.95
N PHE A 338 26.07 4.37 -17.10
CA PHE A 338 24.99 3.61 -16.50
C PHE A 338 23.73 3.66 -17.35
N PHE A 339 22.99 2.58 -17.39
CA PHE A 339 21.67 2.53 -18.00
C PHE A 339 20.64 3.15 -17.02
N VAL A 340 19.93 4.17 -17.49
CA VAL A 340 18.90 4.86 -16.70
C VAL A 340 17.58 4.12 -16.91
N ASN A 341 17.24 3.25 -15.95
CA ASN A 341 16.03 2.41 -16.01
C ASN A 341 14.74 3.18 -15.70
N GLN A 342 14.82 4.18 -14.84
CA GLN A 342 13.66 4.86 -14.27
C GLN A 342 13.95 6.35 -14.12
N ALA A 343 12.88 7.16 -14.07
CA ALA A 343 13.00 8.62 -13.96
C ALA A 343 13.43 9.11 -12.56
N HIS A 344 13.48 8.24 -11.54
CA HIS A 344 13.64 8.61 -10.11
C HIS A 344 12.62 9.63 -9.61
N ASN A 345 11.48 9.67 -10.26
CA ASN A 345 10.31 10.48 -9.93
C ASN A 345 9.08 9.79 -10.54
N ASP A 346 8.29 9.10 -9.71
CA ASP A 346 7.13 8.32 -10.20
C ASP A 346 6.08 9.18 -10.92
N TYR A 347 5.95 10.47 -10.53
CA TYR A 347 4.99 11.38 -11.17
C TYR A 347 5.40 11.75 -12.58
N LEU A 348 6.68 12.10 -12.78
CA LEU A 348 7.20 12.41 -14.11
C LEU A 348 7.22 11.17 -15.00
N GLN A 349 7.55 10.02 -14.45
CA GLN A 349 7.52 8.77 -15.20
C GLN A 349 6.10 8.44 -15.66
N LEU A 350 5.11 8.53 -14.76
CA LEU A 350 3.71 8.33 -15.12
C LEU A 350 3.25 9.31 -16.21
N LEU A 351 3.63 10.60 -16.10
CA LEU A 351 3.33 11.61 -17.11
C LEU A 351 3.96 11.27 -18.46
N VAL A 352 5.22 10.83 -18.50
CA VAL A 352 5.92 10.45 -19.74
C VAL A 352 5.26 9.23 -20.38
N GLU A 353 4.93 8.22 -19.60
CA GLU A 353 4.41 6.95 -20.09
C GLU A 353 2.93 7.00 -20.49
N THR A 354 2.12 7.76 -19.75
CA THR A 354 0.64 7.75 -19.91
C THR A 354 0.06 9.12 -20.28
N GLY A 355 0.90 10.14 -20.36
CA GLY A 355 0.51 11.51 -20.66
C GLY A 355 -0.42 12.13 -19.60
N LEU A 356 -0.97 13.28 -19.94
CA LEU A 356 -1.94 13.98 -19.09
C LEU A 356 -3.21 13.15 -18.83
N ALA A 357 -3.60 12.28 -19.76
CA ALA A 357 -4.77 11.42 -19.59
C ALA A 357 -4.58 10.44 -18.41
N GLY A 358 -3.46 9.68 -18.41
CA GLY A 358 -3.18 8.74 -17.32
C GLY A 358 -2.91 9.44 -15.99
N PHE A 359 -2.20 10.55 -16.02
CA PHE A 359 -1.95 11.36 -14.82
C PHE A 359 -3.26 11.89 -14.21
N SER A 360 -4.19 12.40 -15.02
CA SER A 360 -5.49 12.87 -14.55
C SER A 360 -6.31 11.75 -13.91
N ILE A 361 -6.25 10.53 -14.48
CA ILE A 361 -6.90 9.36 -13.89
C ILE A 361 -6.26 8.99 -12.55
N ALA A 362 -4.93 9.05 -12.43
CA ALA A 362 -4.23 8.80 -11.17
C ALA A 362 -4.59 9.85 -10.10
N VAL A 363 -4.68 11.12 -10.47
CA VAL A 363 -5.16 12.19 -9.57
C VAL A 363 -6.60 11.91 -9.13
N TRP A 364 -7.50 11.54 -10.05
CA TRP A 364 -8.87 11.14 -9.71
C TRP A 364 -8.91 9.98 -8.72
N PHE A 365 -8.08 8.94 -8.94
CA PHE A 365 -7.94 7.81 -8.01
C PHE A 365 -7.55 8.29 -6.62
N LEU A 366 -6.50 9.11 -6.49
CA LEU A 366 -6.02 9.62 -5.21
C LEU A 366 -7.05 10.52 -4.51
N VAL A 367 -7.72 11.41 -5.25
CA VAL A 367 -8.80 12.27 -4.71
C VAL A 367 -9.89 11.40 -4.08
N LEU A 368 -10.29 10.30 -4.70
CA LEU A 368 -11.28 9.38 -4.13
C LEU A 368 -10.76 8.69 -2.87
N VAL A 369 -9.48 8.25 -2.83
CA VAL A 369 -8.87 7.65 -1.64
C VAL A 369 -8.93 8.64 -0.47
N PHE A 370 -8.39 9.85 -0.65
CA PHE A 370 -8.31 10.86 0.41
C PHE A 370 -9.71 11.32 0.87
N ARG A 371 -10.64 11.50 -0.06
CA ARG A 371 -12.03 11.89 0.25
C ARG A 371 -12.75 10.81 1.08
N GLN A 372 -12.61 9.54 0.72
CA GLN A 372 -13.21 8.45 1.47
C GLN A 372 -12.57 8.25 2.85
N ALA A 373 -11.24 8.38 2.94
CA ALA A 373 -10.53 8.31 4.21
C ALA A 373 -10.94 9.47 5.14
N ALA A 374 -11.06 10.70 4.62
CA ALA A 374 -11.43 11.89 5.40
C ALA A 374 -12.75 11.70 6.18
N ASN A 375 -13.72 10.99 5.62
CA ASN A 375 -15.00 10.71 6.26
C ASN A 375 -14.89 9.85 7.54
N LYS A 376 -13.73 9.24 7.80
CA LYS A 376 -13.50 8.32 8.93
C LYS A 376 -12.52 8.87 9.98
N LEU A 377 -11.97 10.07 9.74
CA LEU A 377 -10.94 10.64 10.60
C LEU A 377 -11.47 11.10 11.96
N ASN A 378 -12.76 11.37 12.10
CA ASN A 378 -13.32 11.92 13.35
C ASN A 378 -13.18 10.97 14.55
N ASN A 379 -13.42 9.66 14.36
CA ASN A 379 -13.43 8.65 15.44
C ASN A 379 -12.39 7.54 15.23
N TRP A 380 -11.26 7.87 14.60
CA TRP A 380 -10.27 6.87 14.20
C TRP A 380 -9.60 6.14 15.39
N THR A 381 -9.50 6.77 16.55
CA THR A 381 -8.90 6.15 17.75
C THR A 381 -9.83 5.17 18.45
N GLU A 382 -11.14 5.20 18.15
CA GLU A 382 -12.17 4.44 18.84
C GLU A 382 -12.57 3.15 18.10
N THR A 383 -12.26 3.07 16.82
CA THR A 383 -12.65 1.94 15.96
C THR A 383 -11.46 1.33 15.25
N ALA A 384 -11.40 0.00 15.16
CA ALA A 384 -10.35 -0.70 14.42
C ALA A 384 -10.33 -0.30 12.93
N SER A 385 -11.51 -0.05 12.36
CA SER A 385 -11.63 0.43 10.97
C SER A 385 -11.07 1.82 10.79
N GLY A 386 -11.34 2.75 11.70
CA GLY A 386 -10.79 4.10 11.66
C GLY A 386 -9.27 4.11 11.82
N ALA A 387 -8.77 3.34 12.79
CA ALA A 387 -7.34 3.16 13.01
C ALA A 387 -6.64 2.59 11.76
N MET A 388 -7.21 1.53 11.18
CA MET A 388 -6.67 0.94 9.95
C MET A 388 -6.69 1.92 8.77
N THR A 389 -7.77 2.72 8.65
CA THR A 389 -7.85 3.78 7.64
C THR A 389 -6.74 4.80 7.80
N VAL A 390 -6.49 5.28 9.04
CA VAL A 390 -5.43 6.26 9.31
C VAL A 390 -4.04 5.65 9.05
N ALA A 391 -3.80 4.42 9.49
CA ALA A 391 -2.53 3.73 9.22
C ALA A 391 -2.27 3.58 7.71
N ALA A 392 -3.26 3.11 6.97
CA ALA A 392 -3.17 2.98 5.50
C ALA A 392 -2.99 4.35 4.81
N LEU A 393 -3.71 5.38 5.26
CA LEU A 393 -3.58 6.74 4.73
C LEU A 393 -2.19 7.33 4.97
N LEU A 394 -1.64 7.17 6.18
CA LEU A 394 -0.27 7.59 6.48
C LEU A 394 0.74 6.83 5.62
N GLY A 395 0.57 5.52 5.42
CA GLY A 395 1.40 4.75 4.50
C GLY A 395 1.34 5.29 3.07
N CYS A 396 0.13 5.61 2.57
CA CYS A 396 -0.03 6.24 1.26
C CYS A 396 0.65 7.63 1.19
N VAL A 397 0.53 8.45 2.24
CA VAL A 397 1.21 9.76 2.30
C VAL A 397 2.72 9.59 2.23
N GLY A 398 3.29 8.65 2.98
CA GLY A 398 4.73 8.38 2.96
C GLY A 398 5.22 8.07 1.56
N ILE A 399 4.67 7.04 0.94
CA ILE A 399 5.12 6.61 -0.38
C ILE A 399 4.89 7.67 -1.46
N LEU A 400 3.80 8.45 -1.39
CA LEU A 400 3.55 9.56 -2.32
C LEU A 400 4.58 10.69 -2.17
N VAL A 401 5.02 10.99 -0.95
CA VAL A 401 6.12 11.96 -0.73
C VAL A 401 7.44 11.40 -1.25
N HIS A 402 7.73 10.13 -1.01
CA HIS A 402 8.94 9.48 -1.51
C HIS A 402 8.99 9.42 -3.04
N SER A 403 7.85 9.26 -3.70
CA SER A 403 7.71 9.20 -5.17
C SER A 403 8.14 10.48 -5.90
N PHE A 404 8.33 11.61 -5.22
CA PHE A 404 8.99 12.79 -5.79
C PHE A 404 10.51 12.62 -5.93
N LEU A 405 11.11 11.71 -5.17
CA LEU A 405 12.56 11.57 -5.02
C LEU A 405 13.08 10.22 -5.53
N ASP A 406 12.21 9.26 -5.79
CA ASP A 406 12.56 7.92 -6.27
C ASP A 406 11.38 7.24 -7.00
N PHE A 407 11.59 5.99 -7.47
CA PHE A 407 10.64 5.21 -8.29
C PHE A 407 10.05 4.01 -7.54
N ASN A 408 9.61 4.22 -6.31
CA ASN A 408 9.08 3.15 -5.45
C ASN A 408 7.83 2.44 -6.01
N LEU A 409 7.00 3.15 -6.78
CA LEU A 409 5.81 2.59 -7.42
C LEU A 409 6.12 1.79 -8.70
N GLN A 410 7.38 1.81 -9.17
CA GLN A 410 7.85 0.90 -10.21
C GLN A 410 8.33 -0.45 -9.64
N ILE A 411 8.38 -0.59 -8.31
CA ILE A 411 8.72 -1.85 -7.64
C ILE A 411 7.43 -2.62 -7.38
N PRO A 412 7.23 -3.80 -8.02
CA PRO A 412 5.92 -4.47 -8.03
C PRO A 412 5.37 -4.79 -6.63
N ALA A 413 6.21 -5.22 -5.70
CA ALA A 413 5.77 -5.48 -4.32
C ALA A 413 5.29 -4.21 -3.60
N ASN A 414 6.00 -3.09 -3.75
CA ASN A 414 5.64 -1.80 -3.14
C ASN A 414 4.37 -1.24 -3.79
N ALA A 415 4.26 -1.31 -5.12
CA ALA A 415 3.07 -0.89 -5.84
C ALA A 415 1.83 -1.70 -5.45
N ALA A 416 1.93 -3.04 -5.39
CA ALA A 416 0.83 -3.89 -4.96
C ALA A 416 0.34 -3.53 -3.55
N LEU A 417 1.27 -3.33 -2.61
CA LEU A 417 0.94 -2.91 -1.25
C LEU A 417 0.28 -1.52 -1.25
N PHE A 418 0.83 -0.55 -1.98
CA PHE A 418 0.25 0.80 -2.11
C PHE A 418 -1.20 0.77 -2.59
N TYR A 419 -1.51 0.06 -3.69
CA TYR A 419 -2.87 -0.03 -4.21
C TYR A 419 -3.84 -0.69 -3.22
N VAL A 420 -3.38 -1.71 -2.49
CA VAL A 420 -4.16 -2.36 -1.44
C VAL A 420 -4.38 -1.42 -0.24
N LEU A 421 -3.37 -0.66 0.18
CA LEU A 421 -3.53 0.36 1.24
C LEU A 421 -4.51 1.46 0.82
N CYS A 422 -4.46 1.92 -0.42
CA CYS A 422 -5.46 2.84 -0.98
C CYS A 422 -6.88 2.26 -0.88
N ALA A 423 -7.04 0.98 -1.23
CA ALA A 423 -8.33 0.30 -1.13
C ALA A 423 -8.80 0.19 0.33
N ILE A 424 -7.93 -0.18 1.26
CA ILE A 424 -8.22 -0.24 2.70
C ILE A 424 -8.63 1.15 3.23
N ALA A 425 -7.87 2.19 2.89
CA ALA A 425 -8.17 3.57 3.29
C ALA A 425 -9.54 4.03 2.77
N ALA A 426 -9.94 3.61 1.56
CA ALA A 426 -11.22 3.95 0.95
C ALA A 426 -12.38 3.00 1.32
N SER A 427 -12.12 1.84 1.95
CA SER A 427 -13.14 0.84 2.29
C SER A 427 -13.97 1.23 3.50
N ASN A 428 -15.29 0.98 3.42
CA ASN A 428 -16.21 1.12 4.55
C ASN A 428 -16.62 -0.27 5.05
N PRO A 429 -16.07 -0.77 6.19
CA PRO A 429 -16.51 -2.03 6.75
C PRO A 429 -17.95 -1.92 7.25
N LEU A 430 -18.71 -2.99 7.09
CA LEU A 430 -20.03 -3.11 7.70
C LEU A 430 -19.88 -3.04 9.22
N GLN A 431 -20.41 -2.01 9.84
CA GLN A 431 -20.43 -1.92 11.30
C GLN A 431 -21.27 -3.06 11.85
N GLU A 432 -20.68 -3.90 12.70
CA GLU A 432 -21.36 -5.00 13.38
C GLU A 432 -22.60 -4.53 14.19
N SER A 433 -22.58 -3.27 14.64
CA SER A 433 -23.68 -2.60 15.32
C SER A 433 -24.91 -2.39 14.44
N GLN A 434 -24.75 -2.08 13.16
CA GLN A 434 -25.87 -1.95 12.23
C GLN A 434 -26.53 -3.31 11.94
N ARG A 435 -25.73 -4.38 11.88
CA ARG A 435 -26.26 -5.73 11.70
C ARG A 435 -27.03 -6.22 12.93
N ARG A 436 -26.52 -5.94 14.15
CA ARG A 436 -27.26 -6.23 15.40
C ARG A 436 -28.56 -5.43 15.50
N ARG A 437 -28.57 -4.16 15.08
CA ARG A 437 -29.80 -3.34 15.03
C ARG A 437 -30.80 -3.86 13.99
N VAL A 438 -30.35 -4.26 12.80
CA VAL A 438 -31.25 -4.83 11.77
C VAL A 438 -31.78 -6.19 12.19
N VAL A 439 -30.97 -7.07 12.79
CA VAL A 439 -31.40 -8.37 13.31
C VAL A 439 -32.37 -8.17 14.49
N ARG A 440 -32.06 -7.27 15.41
CA ARG A 440 -32.93 -6.97 16.55
C ARG A 440 -34.25 -6.28 16.15
N ARG A 441 -34.23 -5.41 15.12
CA ARG A 441 -35.50 -4.87 14.55
C ARG A 441 -36.32 -5.95 13.87
N ARG A 442 -35.69 -6.92 13.18
CA ARG A 442 -36.42 -8.03 12.57
C ARG A 442 -37.01 -8.97 13.62
N SER A 443 -36.29 -9.30 14.71
CA SER A 443 -36.85 -10.11 15.80
C SER A 443 -38.00 -9.39 16.50
N LEU A 444 -37.90 -8.09 16.75
CA LEU A 444 -38.99 -7.31 17.38
C LEU A 444 -40.22 -7.20 16.48
N ILE A 445 -40.07 -7.16 15.16
CA ILE A 445 -41.22 -7.15 14.22
C ILE A 445 -41.90 -8.54 14.19
N VAL A 446 -41.12 -9.62 14.33
CA VAL A 446 -41.68 -10.98 14.39
C VAL A 446 -42.43 -11.24 15.73
N GLU A 447 -41.90 -10.70 16.86
CA GLU A 447 -42.58 -10.80 18.17
C GLU A 447 -43.78 -9.87 18.32
N SER A 448 -43.88 -8.82 17.50
CA SER A 448 -45.01 -7.87 17.54
C SER A 448 -46.17 -8.21 16.58
N SER A 449 -46.10 -9.31 15.84
CA SER A 449 -47.22 -9.79 15.05
C SER A 449 -48.24 -10.42 16.00
N PRO A 450 -49.47 -9.86 16.15
CA PRO A 450 -50.45 -10.44 17.06
C PRO A 450 -50.87 -11.80 16.50
N GLU A 451 -50.66 -12.87 17.30
CA GLU A 451 -51.39 -14.11 17.12
C GLU A 451 -52.90 -13.77 17.16
N THR A 452 -53.55 -13.80 16.03
CA THR A 452 -55.00 -13.77 16.01
C THR A 452 -55.49 -14.99 16.77
N ALA A 453 -55.90 -14.74 17.99
CA ALA A 453 -56.67 -15.69 18.76
C ALA A 453 -57.95 -16.04 17.95
N VAL A 454 -57.98 -17.25 17.45
CA VAL A 454 -59.22 -17.87 16.94
C VAL A 454 -59.85 -18.53 18.13
N SER A 455 -60.91 -17.91 18.62
CA SER A 455 -61.90 -18.54 19.48
C SER A 455 -62.94 -19.30 18.65
#